data_659d087870fce3526cb6fbab486d3f86
#
_entry.id   659d087870fce3526cb6fbab486d3f86
#
_cell.length_a   1.000
_cell.length_b   1.000
_cell.length_c   1.000
_cell.angle_alpha   90.00
_cell.angle_beta   90.00
_cell.angle_gamma   90.00
#
_symmetry.space_group_name_H-M   'P 1'
#
loop_
_entity.id
_entity.type
_entity.pdbx_description
1 polymer ?
#
loop_
_entity_poly.entity_id
_entity_poly.type
_entity_poly.pdbx_seq_one_letter_code
_entity_poly.pdbx_strand_id
1 'polypeptide(L)'
;MRDFFLTMTPEQWEKLKNSPRNFPVVEDFFPSQPEPGDRLRVRYQRPRSLYNTETITELGECAIASAVPTGSTPHRYRLKVTCNMTPEQVKQRYGCRCTKLSSILCRYKEQEAEKERAKWERKRRILAHKAEAAARYLKK
;
A
#
# COMPACT_ATOMS: atom_id res chain seq x y z
N MET A 1 -0.81 -6.27 -3.85
CA MET A 1 -1.80 -5.20 -4.11
C MET A 1 -3.19 -5.80 -4.06
N ARG A 2 -4.02 -5.29 -3.21
CA ARG A 2 -5.43 -5.73 -3.08
C ARG A 2 -6.35 -4.69 -3.68
N ASP A 3 -7.47 -5.15 -4.23
CA ASP A 3 -8.51 -4.29 -4.77
C ASP A 3 -9.66 -4.19 -3.78
N PHE A 4 -10.06 -2.97 -3.47
CA PHE A 4 -11.23 -2.66 -2.67
C PHE A 4 -12.26 -1.94 -3.52
N PHE A 5 -13.52 -2.12 -3.20
CA PHE A 5 -14.63 -1.58 -4.00
C PHE A 5 -15.48 -0.63 -3.16
N LEU A 6 -15.81 0.49 -3.75
CA LEU A 6 -16.67 1.49 -3.15
C LEU A 6 -17.72 1.94 -4.15
N THR A 7 -18.97 2.02 -3.70
CA THR A 7 -20.08 2.51 -4.52
C THR A 7 -20.34 3.97 -4.21
N MET A 8 -20.31 4.81 -5.22
CA MET A 8 -20.68 6.22 -5.10
C MET A 8 -21.37 6.71 -6.36
N THR A 9 -22.07 7.83 -6.25
CA THR A 9 -22.71 8.47 -7.40
C THR A 9 -21.66 9.12 -8.31
N PRO A 10 -21.95 9.32 -9.62
CA PRO A 10 -21.03 10.03 -10.50
C PRO A 10 -20.67 11.43 -10.02
N GLU A 11 -21.60 12.12 -9.38
CA GLU A 11 -21.36 13.44 -8.78
C GLU A 11 -20.38 13.39 -7.63
N GLN A 12 -20.50 12.41 -6.75
CA GLN A 12 -19.57 12.19 -5.65
C GLN A 12 -18.17 11.84 -6.16
N TRP A 13 -18.08 11.04 -7.21
CA TRP A 13 -16.83 10.71 -7.85
C TRP A 13 -16.13 11.94 -8.44
N GLU A 14 -16.87 12.81 -9.13
CA GLU A 14 -16.30 14.04 -9.67
C GLU A 14 -15.80 14.97 -8.57
N LYS A 15 -16.56 15.11 -7.48
CA LYS A 15 -16.12 15.89 -6.31
C LYS A 15 -14.85 15.34 -5.69
N LEU A 16 -14.73 14.03 -5.59
CA LEU A 16 -13.54 13.38 -5.07
C LEU A 16 -12.34 13.59 -5.98
N LYS A 17 -12.53 13.40 -7.29
CA LYS A 17 -11.50 13.55 -8.31
C LYS A 17 -10.98 14.99 -8.41
N ASN A 18 -11.86 15.96 -8.26
CA ASN A 18 -11.56 17.39 -8.35
C ASN A 18 -11.37 18.05 -6.99
N SER A 19 -11.20 17.24 -5.93
CA SER A 19 -11.00 17.75 -4.59
C SER A 19 -9.74 18.64 -4.52
N PRO A 20 -9.81 19.82 -3.86
CA PRO A 20 -8.64 20.66 -3.65
C PRO A 20 -7.65 20.03 -2.66
N ARG A 21 -8.07 19.01 -1.90
CA ARG A 21 -7.19 18.26 -1.02
C ARG A 21 -6.40 17.23 -1.81
N ASN A 22 -5.10 17.14 -1.55
CA ASN A 22 -4.24 16.13 -2.17
C ASN A 22 -4.66 14.70 -1.81
N PHE A 23 -5.24 14.52 -0.63
CA PHE A 23 -5.72 13.24 -0.13
C PHE A 23 -7.15 13.39 0.39
N PRO A 24 -8.15 13.27 -0.48
CA PRO A 24 -9.54 13.26 -0.04
C PRO A 24 -9.81 12.04 0.86
N VAL A 25 -10.71 12.22 1.80
CA VAL A 25 -11.07 11.19 2.78
C VAL A 25 -12.37 10.53 2.39
N VAL A 26 -12.38 9.20 2.41
CA VAL A 26 -13.56 8.37 2.17
C VAL A 26 -13.73 7.42 3.35
N GLU A 27 -14.96 7.21 3.80
CA GLU A 27 -15.28 6.35 4.92
C GLU A 27 -16.35 5.34 4.50
N ASP A 28 -16.05 4.05 4.65
CA ASP A 28 -16.98 2.96 4.33
C ASP A 28 -16.55 1.66 5.00
N PHE A 29 -17.38 0.63 4.81
CA PHE A 29 -17.12 -0.72 5.30
C PHE A 29 -16.33 -1.53 4.29
N PHE A 30 -15.30 -2.22 4.78
CA PHE A 30 -14.46 -3.10 3.96
C PHE A 30 -14.24 -4.42 4.68
N PRO A 31 -14.08 -5.54 3.95
CA PRO A 31 -13.91 -6.86 4.56
C PRO A 31 -12.61 -7.01 5.35
N SER A 32 -11.59 -6.22 5.01
CA SER A 32 -10.31 -6.19 5.71
C SER A 32 -9.75 -4.78 5.70
N GLN A 33 -8.79 -4.49 6.57
CA GLN A 33 -8.16 -3.18 6.61
C GLN A 33 -7.31 -2.95 5.37
N PRO A 34 -7.60 -1.91 4.57
CA PRO A 34 -6.75 -1.54 3.44
C PRO A 34 -5.37 -1.06 3.90
N GLU A 35 -4.39 -1.25 3.04
CA GLU A 35 -3.01 -0.84 3.27
C GLU A 35 -2.57 0.21 2.25
N PRO A 36 -1.55 1.05 2.57
CA PRO A 36 -0.99 1.94 1.58
C PRO A 36 -0.48 1.18 0.35
N GLY A 37 -0.88 1.63 -0.83
CA GLY A 37 -0.59 0.97 -2.09
C GLY A 37 -1.67 0.01 -2.57
N ASP A 38 -2.73 -0.20 -1.82
CA ASP A 38 -3.91 -0.92 -2.28
C ASP A 38 -4.74 -0.01 -3.22
N ARG A 39 -5.53 -0.63 -4.07
CA ARG A 39 -6.33 0.05 -5.06
C ARG A 39 -7.78 0.14 -4.62
N LEU A 40 -8.36 1.31 -4.73
CA LEU A 40 -9.79 1.51 -4.52
C LEU A 40 -10.47 1.68 -5.88
N ARG A 41 -11.35 0.75 -6.22
CA ARG A 41 -12.20 0.85 -7.42
C ARG A 41 -13.53 1.43 -7.06
N VAL A 42 -13.88 2.53 -7.70
CA VAL A 42 -15.14 3.24 -7.48
C VAL A 42 -16.15 2.79 -8.52
N ARG A 43 -17.30 2.36 -8.04
CA ARG A 43 -18.39 1.84 -8.87
C ARG A 43 -19.64 2.67 -8.67
N TYR A 44 -20.43 2.76 -9.72
CA TYR A 44 -21.76 3.32 -9.70
C TYR A 44 -22.77 2.23 -9.99
N GLN A 45 -23.75 2.09 -9.10
CA GLN A 45 -24.85 1.15 -9.27
C GLN A 45 -26.08 1.93 -9.70
N ARG A 46 -26.58 1.64 -10.91
CA ARG A 46 -27.81 2.25 -11.39
C ARG A 46 -29.01 1.72 -10.60
N PRO A 47 -29.96 2.57 -10.20
CA PRO A 47 -31.18 2.12 -9.54
C PRO A 47 -31.94 1.15 -10.44
N ARG A 48 -32.49 0.10 -9.84
CA ARG A 48 -33.31 -0.90 -10.53
C ARG A 48 -34.52 -0.25 -11.19
N SER A 49 -34.70 -0.45 -12.49
CA SER A 49 -36.01 -0.38 -13.10
C SER A 49 -36.72 -1.74 -12.94
N LEU A 50 -38.04 -1.77 -12.99
CA LEU A 50 -38.87 -2.97 -12.80
C LEU A 50 -38.50 -4.16 -13.70
N TYR A 51 -37.71 -3.96 -14.74
CA TYR A 51 -37.37 -4.97 -15.74
C TYR A 51 -35.87 -5.19 -15.96
N ASN A 52 -35.02 -4.45 -15.28
CA ASN A 52 -33.56 -4.53 -15.49
C ASN A 52 -32.81 -5.05 -14.29
N THR A 53 -31.92 -5.99 -14.55
CA THR A 53 -30.83 -6.37 -13.65
C THR A 53 -29.94 -5.16 -13.38
N GLU A 54 -29.48 -5.03 -12.15
CA GLU A 54 -28.56 -3.96 -11.73
C GLU A 54 -27.32 -3.94 -12.61
N THR A 55 -27.04 -2.82 -13.25
CA THR A 55 -25.85 -2.62 -14.05
C THR A 55 -24.83 -1.87 -13.19
N ILE A 56 -23.71 -2.51 -12.90
CA ILE A 56 -22.60 -1.86 -12.19
C ILE A 56 -21.70 -1.21 -13.24
N THR A 57 -21.52 0.11 -13.13
CA THR A 57 -20.59 0.86 -13.97
C THR A 57 -19.37 1.27 -13.17
N GLU A 58 -18.18 0.99 -13.68
CA GLU A 58 -16.93 1.41 -13.05
C GLU A 58 -16.68 2.89 -13.40
N LEU A 59 -16.54 3.73 -12.37
CA LEU A 59 -16.28 5.16 -12.53
C LEU A 59 -14.79 5.47 -12.59
N GLY A 60 -13.99 4.79 -11.81
CA GLY A 60 -12.54 5.01 -11.79
C GLY A 60 -11.82 4.28 -10.68
N GLU A 61 -10.53 4.54 -10.58
CA GLU A 61 -9.63 3.94 -9.62
C GLU A 61 -8.86 5.02 -8.86
N CYS A 62 -8.62 4.76 -7.57
CA CYS A 62 -7.76 5.57 -6.71
C CYS A 62 -6.74 4.68 -6.01
N ALA A 63 -5.60 5.26 -5.65
CA ALA A 63 -4.66 4.62 -4.76
C ALA A 63 -4.99 4.96 -3.31
N ILE A 64 -4.92 3.97 -2.42
CA ILE A 64 -5.15 4.15 -0.99
C ILE A 64 -3.83 4.57 -0.34
N ALA A 65 -3.78 5.77 0.23
CA ALA A 65 -2.60 6.27 0.92
C ALA A 65 -2.55 5.84 2.39
N SER A 66 -3.69 5.80 3.06
CA SER A 66 -3.79 5.31 4.43
C SER A 66 -5.19 4.84 4.75
N ALA A 67 -5.32 3.95 5.72
CA ALA A 67 -6.58 3.47 6.24
C ALA A 67 -6.52 3.41 7.77
N VAL A 68 -7.51 3.99 8.42
CA VAL A 68 -7.61 4.03 9.88
C VAL A 68 -8.97 3.49 10.28
N PRO A 69 -9.06 2.55 11.23
CA PRO A 69 -10.33 2.08 11.73
C PRO A 69 -11.07 3.22 12.44
N THR A 70 -12.38 3.31 12.21
CA THR A 70 -13.21 4.33 12.83
C THR A 70 -13.88 3.77 14.10
N GLY A 71 -13.29 4.05 15.25
CA GLY A 71 -13.90 3.84 16.55
C GLY A 71 -14.43 2.42 16.80
N SER A 72 -15.67 2.36 17.28
CA SER A 72 -16.31 1.13 17.78
C SER A 72 -17.02 0.28 16.73
N THR A 73 -17.13 0.74 15.47
CA THR A 73 -17.82 -0.01 14.42
C THR A 73 -16.85 -0.96 13.71
N PRO A 74 -17.05 -2.29 13.78
CA PRO A 74 -16.16 -3.22 13.10
C PRO A 74 -16.21 -3.07 11.58
N HIS A 75 -15.06 -3.28 10.93
CA HIS A 75 -14.90 -3.23 9.48
C HIS A 75 -15.17 -1.87 8.82
N ARG A 76 -15.32 -0.82 9.58
CA ARG A 76 -15.45 0.54 9.06
C ARG A 76 -14.11 1.25 9.12
N TYR A 77 -13.67 1.77 7.98
CA TYR A 77 -12.36 2.42 7.84
C TYR A 77 -12.49 3.78 7.18
N ARG A 78 -11.66 4.70 7.65
CA ARG A 78 -11.47 6.00 7.01
C ARG A 78 -10.23 5.93 6.13
N LEU A 79 -10.40 6.12 4.84
CA LEU A 79 -9.35 6.03 3.86
C LEU A 79 -8.93 7.42 3.39
N LYS A 80 -7.64 7.65 3.31
CA LYS A 80 -7.07 8.74 2.51
C LYS A 80 -6.69 8.15 1.16
N VAL A 81 -7.27 8.70 0.10
CA VAL A 81 -7.08 8.21 -1.26
C VAL A 81 -6.47 9.30 -2.13
N THR A 82 -5.83 8.92 -3.21
CA THR A 82 -5.27 9.86 -4.18
C THR A 82 -5.49 9.36 -5.61
N CYS A 83 -5.89 10.26 -6.50
CA CYS A 83 -6.00 9.98 -7.94
C CYS A 83 -4.75 10.40 -8.72
N ASN A 84 -3.83 11.14 -8.10
CA ASN A 84 -2.65 11.71 -8.73
C ASN A 84 -1.41 10.82 -8.66
N MET A 85 -1.47 9.75 -7.88
CA MET A 85 -0.37 8.81 -7.68
C MET A 85 -0.82 7.40 -8.04
N THR A 86 0.10 6.61 -8.59
CA THR A 86 -0.15 5.18 -8.79
C THR A 86 -0.07 4.42 -7.46
N PRO A 87 -0.71 3.25 -7.33
CA PRO A 87 -0.59 2.44 -6.13
C PRO A 87 0.85 2.09 -5.77
N GLU A 88 1.70 1.89 -6.76
CA GLU A 88 3.13 1.61 -6.55
C GLU A 88 3.87 2.81 -5.94
N GLN A 89 3.60 4.02 -6.42
CA GLN A 89 4.16 5.25 -5.87
C GLN A 89 3.70 5.47 -4.43
N VAL A 90 2.43 5.20 -4.15
CA VAL A 90 1.88 5.29 -2.79
C VAL A 90 2.55 4.29 -1.87
N LYS A 91 2.75 3.06 -2.31
CA LYS A 91 3.44 2.02 -1.54
C LYS A 91 4.87 2.41 -1.21
N GLN A 92 5.59 2.98 -2.16
CA GLN A 92 6.96 3.47 -1.93
C GLN A 92 7.01 4.61 -0.91
N ARG A 93 6.04 5.53 -0.98
CA ARG A 93 6.04 6.74 -0.16
C ARG A 93 5.40 6.53 1.22
N TYR A 94 4.36 5.71 1.30
CA TYR A 94 3.54 5.50 2.49
C TYR A 94 3.44 4.05 2.93
N GLY A 95 4.21 3.16 2.35
CA GLY A 95 4.16 1.73 2.63
C GLY A 95 4.57 1.33 4.05
N CYS A 96 5.12 2.26 4.81
CA CYS A 96 5.35 2.10 6.24
C CYS A 96 4.18 2.69 7.01
N ARG A 97 3.45 1.87 7.78
CA ARG A 97 2.33 2.30 8.65
C ARG A 97 2.81 3.06 9.88
N CYS A 98 3.69 4.02 9.68
CA CYS A 98 4.37 4.64 10.79
C CYS A 98 3.78 6.03 11.08
N THR A 99 3.56 6.34 12.36
CA THR A 99 3.46 7.72 12.84
C THR A 99 4.79 8.42 12.62
N LYS A 100 4.85 9.76 12.68
CA LYS A 100 6.10 10.51 12.45
C LYS A 100 7.29 10.00 13.27
N LEU A 101 7.07 9.55 14.50
CA LEU A 101 8.10 8.96 15.35
C LEU A 101 8.50 7.56 14.86
N SER A 102 7.54 6.76 14.44
CA SER A 102 7.80 5.41 13.91
C SER A 102 8.49 5.44 12.55
N SER A 103 8.33 6.48 11.73
CA SER A 103 9.03 6.59 10.44
C SER A 103 10.54 6.73 10.63
N ILE A 104 11.00 7.39 11.69
CA ILE A 104 12.41 7.47 12.07
C ILE A 104 12.92 6.09 12.48
N LEU A 105 12.16 5.35 13.28
CA LEU A 105 12.48 3.99 13.69
C LEU A 105 12.50 3.00 12.52
N CYS A 106 11.60 3.14 11.56
CA CYS A 106 11.61 2.32 10.34
C CYS A 106 12.84 2.58 9.48
N ARG A 107 13.25 3.83 9.30
CA ARG A 107 14.50 4.18 8.61
C ARG A 107 15.71 3.63 9.34
N TYR A 108 15.71 3.70 10.64
CA TYR A 108 16.77 3.13 11.46
C TYR A 108 16.88 1.61 11.31
N LYS A 109 15.75 0.91 11.33
CA LYS A 109 15.70 -0.54 11.10
C LYS A 109 16.17 -0.93 9.69
N GLU A 110 15.81 -0.17 8.68
CA GLU A 110 16.30 -0.39 7.32
C GLU A 110 17.81 -0.21 7.21
N GLN A 111 18.35 0.82 7.83
CA GLN A 111 19.78 1.07 7.87
C GLN A 111 20.53 -0.04 8.63
N GLU A 112 19.99 -0.54 9.73
CA GLU A 112 20.56 -1.68 10.44
C GLU A 112 20.51 -2.97 9.60
N ALA A 113 19.40 -3.22 8.91
CA ALA A 113 19.27 -4.38 8.02
C ALA A 113 20.28 -4.32 6.87
N GLU A 114 20.54 -3.15 6.29
CA GLU A 114 21.58 -2.95 5.27
C GLU A 114 22.99 -3.20 5.84
N LYS A 115 23.28 -2.71 7.03
CA LYS A 115 24.56 -2.95 7.71
C LYS A 115 24.77 -4.43 8.01
N GLU A 116 23.74 -5.14 8.45
CA GLU A 116 23.80 -6.58 8.66
C GLU A 116 24.05 -7.34 7.36
N ARG A 117 23.37 -7.01 6.29
CA ARG A 117 23.60 -7.62 4.98
C ARG A 117 25.02 -7.42 4.50
N ALA A 118 25.56 -6.20 4.61
CA ALA A 118 26.94 -5.90 4.26
C ALA A 118 27.94 -6.71 5.11
N LYS A 119 27.66 -6.88 6.39
CA LYS A 119 28.46 -7.68 7.31
C LYS A 119 28.47 -9.16 6.94
N TRP A 120 27.31 -9.73 6.55
CA TRP A 120 27.18 -11.10 6.09
C TRP A 120 27.88 -11.34 4.75
N GLU A 121 27.81 -10.39 3.82
CA GLU A 121 28.53 -10.47 2.54
C GLU A 121 30.05 -10.47 2.77
N ARG A 122 30.57 -9.65 3.67
CA ARG A 122 31.98 -9.65 4.04
C ARG A 122 32.40 -10.99 4.63
N LYS A 123 31.62 -11.57 5.51
CA LYS A 123 31.87 -12.89 6.06
C LYS A 123 31.89 -13.99 5.01
N ARG A 124 30.97 -13.94 4.06
CA ARG A 124 30.94 -14.87 2.93
C ARG A 124 32.20 -14.77 2.06
N ARG A 125 32.66 -13.56 1.77
CA ARG A 125 33.90 -13.34 1.00
C ARG A 125 35.13 -13.87 1.73
N ILE A 126 35.23 -13.63 3.03
CA ILE A 126 36.32 -14.14 3.84
C ILE A 126 36.31 -15.67 3.87
N LEU A 127 35.16 -16.29 4.06
CA LEU A 127 35.04 -17.77 4.05
C LEU A 127 35.37 -18.36 2.68
N ALA A 128 34.91 -17.73 1.59
CA ALA A 128 35.28 -18.18 0.24
C ALA A 128 36.77 -18.08 -0.02
N HIS A 129 37.41 -17.00 0.45
CA HIS A 129 38.85 -16.80 0.30
C HIS A 129 39.67 -17.82 1.12
N LYS A 130 39.23 -18.12 2.35
CA LYS A 130 39.84 -19.19 3.17
C LYS A 130 39.68 -20.57 2.55
N ALA A 131 38.52 -20.86 1.95
CA ALA A 131 38.28 -22.13 1.26
C ALA A 131 39.19 -22.28 0.03
N GLU A 132 39.36 -21.22 -0.77
CA GLU A 132 40.31 -21.22 -1.89
C GLU A 132 41.76 -21.41 -1.43
N ALA A 133 42.20 -20.73 -0.38
CA ALA A 133 43.51 -20.89 0.16
C ALA A 133 43.76 -22.32 0.69
N ALA A 134 42.77 -22.90 1.38
CA ALA A 134 42.83 -24.29 1.81
C ALA A 134 42.88 -25.28 0.65
N ALA A 135 42.11 -25.06 -0.42
CA ALA A 135 42.13 -25.88 -1.62
C ALA A 135 43.48 -25.81 -2.34
N ARG A 136 44.12 -24.65 -2.39
CA ARG A 136 45.49 -24.50 -2.93
C ARG A 136 46.52 -25.20 -2.11
N TYR A 137 46.37 -25.19 -0.80
CA TYR A 137 47.27 -25.88 0.10
C TYR A 137 47.20 -27.40 0.01
N LEU A 138 45.98 -27.93 -0.22
CA LEU A 138 45.74 -29.36 -0.39
C LEU A 138 46.20 -29.92 -1.74
N LYS A 139 46.36 -29.07 -2.77
CA LYS A 139 46.87 -29.46 -4.09
C LYS A 139 48.39 -29.55 -4.22
N LYS A 140 49.10 -29.17 -3.22
CA LYS A 140 50.54 -29.33 -3.12
C LYS A 140 50.87 -30.61 -2.33
#